data_f6918dc20ed0e0a7a995d0e55ef3ad11
#
_entry.id   f6918dc20ed0e0a7a995d0e55ef3ad11
#
_cell.length_a   1.000
_cell.length_b   1.000
_cell.length_c   1.000
_cell.angle_alpha   90.00
_cell.angle_beta   90.00
_cell.angle_gamma   90.00
#
_symmetry.space_group_name_H-M   'P 1'
#
loop_
_entity.id
_entity.type
_entity.pdbx_description
1 polymer ?
#
loop_
_entity_poly.entity_id
_entity_poly.type
_entity_poly.pdbx_seq_one_letter_code
_entity_poly.pdbx_strand_id
1 'polypeptide(L)'
;LNKYWLYTPLVVNLIKIYSIKKVNIKLGLNKIVRRAYGIDEIALVPGERTLDYELTNASWTIGNFEREIPIIASAMDSVVDVKTAIELSNMGALGVLNMEGIQTRYEDPESVLSQISSVGKSEFVPLMQKIYSKPIKIELIKKRVSEIKEKGGIAALSGTPQAAIKFRETLRDSDLDLFFLQGTVVSTQHVGTNGQESLDIEDLCKSLDI
;
A
#
# COMPACT_ATOMS: atom_id res chain seq x y z
N LEU A 1 13.86 11.82 14.95
CA LEU A 1 14.25 10.55 14.27
C LEU A 1 13.42 9.35 14.75
N ASN A 2 12.12 9.51 15.11
CA ASN A 2 11.34 8.40 15.67
C ASN A 2 9.83 8.52 15.38
N LYS A 3 9.42 8.94 14.20
CA LYS A 3 7.97 9.15 13.95
C LYS A 3 7.32 8.25 12.90
N TYR A 4 8.03 7.39 12.18
CA TYR A 4 7.41 6.67 11.05
C TYR A 4 7.70 5.17 10.97
N TRP A 5 7.91 4.51 12.12
CA TRP A 5 7.85 3.06 12.16
C TRP A 5 6.47 2.65 12.66
N LEU A 6 5.67 2.05 11.76
CA LEU A 6 4.42 1.39 12.08
C LEU A 6 4.64 0.28 13.12
N TYR A 7 4.73 0.66 14.39
CA TYR A 7 4.43 -0.23 15.49
C TYR A 7 2.95 -0.01 15.84
N THR A 8 2.06 -0.73 15.16
CA THR A 8 0.70 -0.85 15.66
C THR A 8 0.76 -1.62 16.98
N PRO A 9 0.30 -1.06 18.09
CA PRO A 9 0.31 -1.75 19.38
C PRO A 9 -0.59 -3.01 19.42
N LEU A 10 -1.34 -3.27 18.36
CA LEU A 10 -2.35 -4.33 18.29
C LEU A 10 -1.80 -5.75 18.17
N VAL A 11 -0.59 -5.93 17.65
CA VAL A 11 0.00 -7.27 17.50
C VAL A 11 0.79 -7.68 18.74
N VAL A 12 1.16 -6.73 19.61
CA VAL A 12 2.09 -6.99 20.71
C VAL A 12 1.41 -7.62 21.93
N ASN A 13 0.09 -7.46 22.11
CA ASN A 13 -0.59 -8.02 23.27
C ASN A 13 -1.08 -9.47 23.10
N LEU A 14 -1.10 -10.01 21.89
CA LEU A 14 -1.53 -11.40 21.62
C LEU A 14 -0.37 -12.37 21.36
N ILE A 15 0.82 -11.86 21.08
CA ILE A 15 2.00 -12.70 20.94
C ILE A 15 2.87 -12.49 22.17
N LYS A 16 2.60 -13.24 23.25
CA LYS A 16 3.62 -13.55 24.22
C LYS A 16 4.64 -14.41 23.48
N ILE A 17 5.55 -13.77 22.77
CA ILE A 17 6.71 -14.46 22.25
C ILE A 17 7.44 -14.95 23.50
N TYR A 18 7.26 -16.22 23.83
CA TYR A 18 8.16 -16.90 24.74
C TYR A 18 9.56 -16.52 24.25
N SER A 19 10.34 -15.92 25.13
CA SER A 19 11.69 -15.46 24.86
C SER A 19 12.46 -16.60 24.20
N ILE A 20 12.35 -16.67 22.88
CA ILE A 20 13.23 -17.50 22.08
C ILE A 20 14.59 -16.86 22.28
N LYS A 21 15.48 -17.56 23.02
CA LYS A 21 16.87 -17.15 23.16
C LYS A 21 17.32 -16.70 21.78
N LYS A 22 17.72 -15.42 21.67
CA LYS A 22 18.23 -14.87 20.40
C LYS A 22 19.31 -15.81 19.89
N VAL A 23 18.97 -16.70 18.96
CA VAL A 23 19.93 -17.61 18.36
C VAL A 23 20.73 -16.77 17.37
N ASN A 24 21.85 -16.27 17.82
CA ASN A 24 22.80 -15.62 16.95
C ASN A 24 23.58 -16.70 16.20
N ILE A 25 23.35 -16.77 14.91
CA ILE A 25 24.08 -17.70 14.03
C ILE A 25 25.30 -16.97 13.49
N LYS A 26 26.48 -17.52 13.72
CA LYS A 26 27.73 -17.00 13.14
C LYS A 26 27.86 -17.48 11.69
N LEU A 27 27.96 -16.55 10.76
CA LEU A 27 28.30 -16.81 9.36
C LEU A 27 29.71 -16.33 9.09
N GLY A 28 30.63 -17.28 8.93
CA GLY A 28 32.05 -16.96 8.77
C GLY A 28 32.68 -16.32 10.02
N LEU A 29 33.80 -15.62 9.84
CA LEU A 29 34.60 -15.10 10.94
C LEU A 29 33.96 -13.88 11.65
N ASN A 30 33.24 -13.02 10.94
CA ASN A 30 32.84 -11.71 11.47
C ASN A 30 31.36 -11.33 11.27
N LYS A 31 30.48 -12.25 10.80
CA LYS A 31 29.06 -11.94 10.58
C LYS A 31 28.20 -12.69 11.58
N ILE A 32 27.36 -11.94 12.28
CA ILE A 32 26.31 -12.47 13.13
C ILE A 32 24.96 -12.21 12.44
N VAL A 33 24.19 -13.26 12.22
CA VAL A 33 22.83 -13.16 11.65
C VAL A 33 21.79 -13.63 12.64
N ARG A 34 20.59 -13.12 12.53
CA ARG A 34 19.41 -13.55 13.27
C ARG A 34 18.53 -14.39 12.36
N ARG A 35 17.89 -15.41 12.90
CA ARG A 35 16.86 -16.13 12.18
C ARG A 35 15.67 -15.18 11.90
N ALA A 36 15.23 -15.11 10.67
CA ALA A 36 13.94 -14.54 10.27
C ALA A 36 12.98 -15.69 9.97
N TYR A 37 11.70 -15.46 10.19
CA TYR A 37 10.65 -16.44 9.95
C TYR A 37 9.75 -15.94 8.84
N GLY A 38 9.40 -16.81 7.91
CA GLY A 38 8.32 -16.59 6.97
C GLY A 38 6.95 -16.75 7.65
N ILE A 39 5.90 -16.22 7.03
CA ILE A 39 4.53 -16.36 7.56
C ILE A 39 4.10 -17.83 7.63
N ASP A 40 4.60 -18.65 6.73
CA ASP A 40 4.40 -20.10 6.66
C ASP A 40 5.14 -20.90 7.75
N GLU A 41 6.10 -20.28 8.43
CA GLU A 41 6.83 -20.88 9.56
C GLU A 41 6.21 -20.53 10.92
N ILE A 42 5.18 -19.69 10.97
CA ILE A 42 4.53 -19.25 12.22
C ILE A 42 3.07 -19.67 12.24
N ALA A 43 2.54 -19.91 13.44
CA ALA A 43 1.12 -20.21 13.66
C ALA A 43 0.60 -19.44 14.87
N LEU A 44 -0.70 -19.13 14.83
CA LEU A 44 -1.39 -18.61 16.01
C LEU A 44 -1.61 -19.77 17.00
N VAL A 45 -1.19 -19.57 18.23
CA VAL A 45 -1.41 -20.52 19.33
C VAL A 45 -2.44 -19.94 20.30
N PRO A 46 -3.35 -20.76 20.84
CA PRO A 46 -4.29 -20.32 21.87
C PRO A 46 -3.56 -19.70 23.07
N GLY A 47 -4.05 -18.57 23.57
CA GLY A 47 -3.56 -17.95 24.78
C GLY A 47 -4.11 -18.61 26.05
N GLU A 48 -3.68 -18.11 27.22
CA GLU A 48 -4.19 -18.59 28.51
C GLU A 48 -5.63 -18.15 28.78
N ARG A 49 -6.11 -17.16 28.05
CA ARG A 49 -7.44 -16.56 28.26
C ARG A 49 -8.19 -16.47 26.94
N THR A 50 -9.39 -17.00 26.89
CA THR A 50 -10.34 -16.82 25.80
C THR A 50 -11.21 -15.61 26.09
N LEU A 51 -11.40 -14.76 25.10
CA LEU A 51 -12.33 -13.62 25.14
C LEU A 51 -13.48 -13.89 24.18
N ASP A 52 -14.67 -13.47 24.55
CA ASP A 52 -15.78 -13.41 23.60
C ASP A 52 -15.46 -12.38 22.52
N TYR A 53 -15.96 -12.60 21.29
CA TYR A 53 -15.60 -11.77 20.14
C TYR A 53 -16.04 -10.31 20.32
N GLU A 54 -17.13 -10.04 21.07
CA GLU A 54 -17.61 -8.69 21.38
C GLU A 54 -16.64 -7.90 22.25
N LEU A 55 -15.77 -8.58 22.99
CA LEU A 55 -14.73 -7.95 23.81
C LEU A 55 -13.44 -7.70 23.04
N THR A 56 -13.39 -8.11 21.76
CA THR A 56 -12.20 -7.96 20.93
C THR A 56 -12.24 -6.61 20.21
N ASN A 57 -11.20 -5.81 20.42
CA ASN A 57 -11.01 -4.58 19.66
C ASN A 57 -10.00 -4.83 18.53
N ALA A 58 -10.45 -4.71 17.28
CA ALA A 58 -9.65 -4.85 16.09
C ALA A 58 -9.26 -3.50 15.45
N SER A 59 -9.59 -2.38 16.10
CA SER A 59 -9.22 -1.07 15.58
C SER A 59 -7.70 -0.89 15.45
N TRP A 60 -7.29 -0.14 14.48
CA TRP A 60 -5.89 0.11 14.16
C TRP A 60 -5.71 1.53 13.65
N THR A 61 -4.48 2.01 13.63
CA THR A 61 -4.15 3.38 13.21
C THR A 61 -3.14 3.35 12.08
N ILE A 62 -3.38 4.16 11.05
CA ILE A 62 -2.43 4.41 9.96
C ILE A 62 -2.32 5.93 9.74
N GLY A 63 -1.11 6.48 9.86
CA GLY A 63 -0.94 7.93 9.89
C GLY A 63 -1.77 8.55 11.02
N ASN A 64 -2.66 9.47 10.65
CA ASN A 64 -3.59 10.14 11.56
C ASN A 64 -5.00 9.53 11.55
N PHE A 65 -5.20 8.40 10.87
CA PHE A 65 -6.51 7.78 10.70
C PHE A 65 -6.66 6.57 11.60
N GLU A 66 -7.67 6.58 12.44
CA GLU A 66 -8.13 5.40 13.19
C GLU A 66 -9.17 4.65 12.36
N ARG A 67 -9.02 3.33 12.27
CA ARG A 67 -9.88 2.46 11.46
C ARG A 67 -10.38 1.29 12.30
N GLU A 68 -11.63 0.87 12.08
CA GLU A 68 -12.27 -0.20 12.84
C GLU A 68 -11.90 -1.59 12.32
N ILE A 69 -11.69 -1.71 10.99
CA ILE A 69 -11.41 -2.98 10.33
C ILE A 69 -9.96 -3.00 9.84
N PRO A 70 -9.11 -3.91 10.33
CA PRO A 70 -7.68 -3.97 9.96
C PRO A 70 -7.48 -4.63 8.59
N ILE A 71 -8.15 -4.10 7.56
CA ILE A 71 -8.07 -4.58 6.18
C ILE A 71 -7.68 -3.41 5.29
N ILE A 72 -6.66 -3.64 4.48
CA ILE A 72 -6.26 -2.76 3.38
C ILE A 72 -6.48 -3.52 2.06
N ALA A 73 -7.39 -3.02 1.22
CA ALA A 73 -7.57 -3.58 -0.11
C ALA A 73 -6.43 -3.15 -1.03
N SER A 74 -5.85 -4.12 -1.72
CA SER A 74 -4.67 -3.93 -2.57
C SER A 74 -4.95 -3.01 -3.75
N ALA A 75 -3.95 -2.22 -4.13
CA ALA A 75 -3.96 -1.32 -5.26
C ALA A 75 -3.92 -2.06 -6.61
N MET A 76 -5.01 -2.71 -6.95
CA MET A 76 -5.20 -3.47 -8.18
C MET A 76 -6.46 -2.98 -8.88
N ASP A 77 -6.39 -2.74 -10.18
CA ASP A 77 -7.51 -2.20 -10.97
C ASP A 77 -8.78 -3.08 -10.95
N SER A 78 -8.61 -4.38 -10.69
CA SER A 78 -9.71 -5.34 -10.54
C SER A 78 -10.28 -5.42 -9.12
N VAL A 79 -9.69 -4.73 -8.14
CA VAL A 79 -10.07 -4.81 -6.72
C VAL A 79 -10.55 -3.46 -6.19
N VAL A 80 -9.83 -2.38 -6.50
CA VAL A 80 -10.13 -1.05 -5.97
C VAL A 80 -10.29 -0.05 -7.10
N ASP A 81 -11.49 0.47 -7.21
CA ASP A 81 -11.84 1.69 -7.92
C ASP A 81 -12.22 2.79 -6.92
N VAL A 82 -12.59 3.96 -7.41
CA VAL A 82 -13.01 5.10 -6.57
C VAL A 82 -14.20 4.73 -5.68
N LYS A 83 -15.19 4.03 -6.22
CA LYS A 83 -16.40 3.64 -5.48
C LYS A 83 -16.05 2.67 -4.35
N THR A 84 -15.28 1.64 -4.65
CA THR A 84 -14.82 0.65 -3.67
C THR A 84 -13.96 1.31 -2.58
N ALA A 85 -13.08 2.25 -2.93
CA ALA A 85 -12.28 2.99 -1.95
C ALA A 85 -13.16 3.79 -0.97
N ILE A 86 -14.21 4.44 -1.47
CA ILE A 86 -15.18 5.16 -0.64
C ILE A 86 -15.95 4.20 0.27
N GLU A 87 -16.48 3.11 -0.28
CA GLU A 87 -17.25 2.11 0.47
C GLU A 87 -16.41 1.49 1.59
N LEU A 88 -15.16 1.09 1.30
CA LEU A 88 -14.24 0.56 2.30
C LEU A 88 -13.93 1.58 3.40
N SER A 89 -13.72 2.84 3.02
CA SER A 89 -13.53 3.91 4.01
C SER A 89 -14.74 4.05 4.94
N ASN A 90 -15.95 4.04 4.39
CA ASN A 90 -17.20 4.15 5.17
C ASN A 90 -17.42 2.94 6.09
N MET A 91 -16.92 1.77 5.70
CA MET A 91 -16.96 0.55 6.50
C MET A 91 -15.88 0.48 7.60
N GLY A 92 -14.97 1.43 7.66
CA GLY A 92 -13.87 1.42 8.62
C GLY A 92 -12.63 0.64 8.17
N ALA A 93 -12.57 0.23 6.90
CA ALA A 93 -11.40 -0.36 6.25
C ALA A 93 -10.64 0.70 5.40
N LEU A 94 -9.72 0.29 4.55
CA LEU A 94 -8.99 1.17 3.64
C LEU A 94 -8.89 0.54 2.25
N GLY A 95 -9.24 1.32 1.22
CA GLY A 95 -9.00 0.97 -0.18
C GLY A 95 -7.85 1.79 -0.75
N VAL A 96 -6.87 1.14 -1.38
CA VAL A 96 -5.74 1.80 -2.02
C VAL A 96 -5.90 1.76 -3.53
N LEU A 97 -5.95 2.94 -4.17
CA LEU A 97 -6.10 3.06 -5.62
C LEU A 97 -4.74 2.94 -6.32
N ASN A 98 -4.70 2.20 -7.43
CA ASN A 98 -3.49 2.10 -8.25
C ASN A 98 -3.29 3.38 -9.08
N MET A 99 -2.30 4.20 -8.71
CA MET A 99 -1.97 5.42 -9.44
C MET A 99 -1.45 5.15 -10.86
N GLU A 100 -0.86 3.98 -11.09
CA GLU A 100 -0.31 3.59 -12.40
C GLU A 100 -1.29 2.73 -13.20
N GLY A 101 -2.52 2.58 -12.72
CA GLY A 101 -3.55 1.74 -13.28
C GLY A 101 -4.49 2.41 -14.28
N ILE A 102 -5.62 1.77 -14.52
CA ILE A 102 -6.67 2.19 -15.46
C ILE A 102 -7.34 3.47 -14.99
N GLN A 103 -7.52 3.63 -13.66
CA GLN A 103 -8.22 4.76 -13.04
C GLN A 103 -7.61 6.13 -13.38
N THR A 104 -6.30 6.17 -13.62
CA THR A 104 -5.55 7.40 -13.91
C THR A 104 -5.15 7.54 -15.39
N ARG A 105 -5.50 6.56 -16.22
CA ARG A 105 -5.24 6.57 -17.67
C ARG A 105 -6.49 6.89 -18.47
N TYR A 106 -7.65 6.52 -17.96
CA TYR A 106 -8.94 6.62 -18.68
C TYR A 106 -9.98 7.40 -17.87
N GLU A 107 -10.74 8.24 -18.57
CA GLU A 107 -11.86 8.97 -17.98
C GLU A 107 -12.96 8.02 -17.53
N ASP A 108 -13.24 7.02 -18.35
CA ASP A 108 -14.21 5.95 -18.09
C ASP A 108 -13.49 4.61 -17.89
N PRO A 109 -13.04 4.31 -16.64
CA PRO A 109 -12.36 3.06 -16.33
C PRO A 109 -13.29 1.83 -16.37
N GLU A 110 -14.60 2.00 -16.12
CA GLU A 110 -15.57 0.89 -16.11
C GLU A 110 -15.72 0.29 -17.52
N SER A 111 -15.76 1.13 -18.55
CA SER A 111 -15.80 0.68 -19.94
C SER A 111 -14.55 -0.13 -20.30
N VAL A 112 -13.38 0.29 -19.82
CA VAL A 112 -12.12 -0.42 -20.07
C VAL A 112 -12.08 -1.78 -19.33
N LEU A 113 -12.53 -1.83 -18.08
CA LEU A 113 -12.63 -3.06 -17.31
C LEU A 113 -13.63 -4.04 -17.94
N SER A 114 -14.77 -3.55 -18.44
CA SER A 114 -15.75 -4.34 -19.17
C SER A 114 -15.16 -4.91 -20.46
N GLN A 115 -14.36 -4.14 -21.18
CA GLN A 115 -13.65 -4.63 -22.36
C GLN A 115 -12.66 -5.74 -21.99
N ILE A 116 -11.88 -5.60 -20.90
CA ILE A 116 -10.95 -6.62 -20.44
C ILE A 116 -11.69 -7.92 -20.08
N SER A 117 -12.82 -7.83 -19.41
CA SER A 117 -13.60 -9.00 -18.99
C SER A 117 -14.28 -9.75 -20.15
N SER A 118 -14.46 -9.09 -21.29
CA SER A 118 -15.15 -9.66 -22.46
C SER A 118 -14.24 -10.37 -23.45
N VAL A 119 -12.92 -10.19 -23.38
CA VAL A 119 -11.99 -10.77 -24.36
C VAL A 119 -11.58 -12.20 -24.05
N GLY A 120 -11.31 -12.98 -25.10
CA GLY A 120 -10.77 -14.32 -24.98
C GLY A 120 -9.30 -14.37 -24.58
N LYS A 121 -8.84 -15.54 -24.13
CA LYS A 121 -7.45 -15.73 -23.65
C LYS A 121 -6.37 -15.31 -24.66
N SER A 122 -6.60 -15.52 -25.95
CA SER A 122 -5.64 -15.17 -27.00
C SER A 122 -5.48 -13.67 -27.22
N GLU A 123 -6.49 -12.89 -26.92
CA GLU A 123 -6.52 -11.44 -27.13
C GLU A 123 -6.20 -10.63 -25.86
N PHE A 124 -6.20 -11.31 -24.71
CA PHE A 124 -6.02 -10.69 -23.40
C PHE A 124 -4.68 -9.94 -23.29
N VAL A 125 -3.55 -10.60 -23.60
CA VAL A 125 -2.23 -9.99 -23.44
C VAL A 125 -2.03 -8.78 -24.37
N PRO A 126 -2.33 -8.84 -25.67
CA PRO A 126 -2.28 -7.67 -26.56
C PRO A 126 -3.16 -6.52 -26.09
N LEU A 127 -4.37 -6.82 -25.60
CA LEU A 127 -5.28 -5.80 -25.07
C LEU A 127 -4.69 -5.12 -23.82
N MET A 128 -4.19 -5.89 -22.86
CA MET A 128 -3.55 -5.34 -21.66
C MET A 128 -2.36 -4.46 -21.99
N GLN A 129 -1.49 -4.89 -22.91
CA GLN A 129 -0.36 -4.08 -23.37
C GLN A 129 -0.84 -2.74 -23.98
N LYS A 130 -1.88 -2.77 -24.79
CA LYS A 130 -2.48 -1.57 -25.39
C LYS A 130 -3.06 -0.64 -24.33
N ILE A 131 -3.79 -1.18 -23.33
CA ILE A 131 -4.41 -0.40 -22.26
C ILE A 131 -3.35 0.29 -21.41
N TYR A 132 -2.35 -0.47 -20.95
CA TYR A 132 -1.32 0.08 -20.04
C TYR A 132 -0.23 0.88 -20.77
N SER A 133 -0.18 0.87 -22.11
CA SER A 133 0.69 1.76 -22.89
C SER A 133 0.23 3.22 -22.92
N LYS A 134 -1.04 3.49 -22.55
CA LYS A 134 -1.53 4.87 -22.47
C LYS A 134 -0.86 5.61 -21.32
N PRO A 135 -0.56 6.90 -21.47
CA PRO A 135 0.06 7.68 -20.41
C PRO A 135 -0.87 7.86 -19.22
N ILE A 136 -0.29 7.95 -18.03
CA ILE A 136 -0.96 8.42 -16.83
C ILE A 136 -1.26 9.91 -17.00
N LYS A 137 -2.47 10.33 -16.67
CA LYS A 137 -2.93 11.71 -16.78
C LYS A 137 -2.97 12.37 -15.40
N ILE A 138 -2.28 13.49 -15.26
CA ILE A 138 -2.20 14.26 -14.01
C ILE A 138 -3.60 14.68 -13.55
N GLU A 139 -4.43 15.11 -14.49
CA GLU A 139 -5.80 15.54 -14.22
C GLU A 139 -6.62 14.41 -13.58
N LEU A 140 -6.41 13.17 -14.03
CA LEU A 140 -7.11 12.02 -13.47
C LEU A 140 -6.61 11.63 -12.08
N ILE A 141 -5.31 11.79 -11.79
CA ILE A 141 -4.81 11.60 -10.42
C ILE A 141 -5.56 12.52 -9.48
N LYS A 142 -5.55 13.83 -9.75
CA LYS A 142 -6.22 14.85 -8.94
C LYS A 142 -7.73 14.59 -8.84
N LYS A 143 -8.38 14.26 -9.98
CA LYS A 143 -9.81 13.96 -10.04
C LYS A 143 -10.18 12.79 -9.14
N ARG A 144 -9.46 11.64 -9.20
CA ARG A 144 -9.76 10.47 -8.38
C ARG A 144 -9.58 10.74 -6.88
N VAL A 145 -8.55 11.51 -6.51
CA VAL A 145 -8.37 11.94 -5.12
C VAL A 145 -9.55 12.80 -4.67
N SER A 146 -9.93 13.83 -5.44
CA SER A 146 -11.10 14.68 -5.11
C SER A 146 -12.39 13.87 -4.99
N GLU A 147 -12.66 12.96 -5.94
CA GLU A 147 -13.86 12.11 -5.92
C GLU A 147 -13.97 11.28 -4.62
N ILE A 148 -12.83 10.78 -4.10
CA ILE A 148 -12.80 10.02 -2.84
C ILE A 148 -13.01 10.97 -1.65
N LYS A 149 -12.30 12.08 -1.61
CA LYS A 149 -12.35 13.07 -0.51
C LYS A 149 -13.73 13.73 -0.38
N GLU A 150 -14.36 14.12 -1.49
CA GLU A 150 -15.70 14.72 -1.51
C GLU A 150 -16.78 13.81 -0.93
N LYS A 151 -16.56 12.51 -0.93
CA LYS A 151 -17.44 11.50 -0.32
C LYS A 151 -17.02 11.08 1.08
N GLY A 152 -16.06 11.79 1.68
CA GLY A 152 -15.56 11.51 3.04
C GLY A 152 -14.65 10.29 3.14
N GLY A 153 -14.16 9.77 2.01
CA GLY A 153 -13.21 8.67 1.99
C GLY A 153 -11.78 9.11 2.28
N ILE A 154 -10.93 8.16 2.66
CA ILE A 154 -9.49 8.36 2.79
C ILE A 154 -8.87 8.16 1.40
N ALA A 155 -8.26 9.20 0.87
CA ALA A 155 -7.60 9.17 -0.43
C ALA A 155 -6.23 8.52 -0.30
N ALA A 156 -6.16 7.23 -0.63
CA ALA A 156 -4.93 6.44 -0.60
C ALA A 156 -4.55 6.00 -2.02
N LEU A 157 -3.35 6.35 -2.45
CA LEU A 157 -2.80 5.94 -3.74
C LEU A 157 -1.59 5.03 -3.55
N SER A 158 -1.33 4.20 -4.55
CA SER A 158 -0.10 3.41 -4.61
C SER A 158 0.61 3.59 -5.95
N GLY A 159 1.93 3.62 -5.91
CA GLY A 159 2.77 3.70 -7.10
C GLY A 159 4.19 3.24 -6.87
N THR A 160 4.92 3.04 -7.97
CA THR A 160 6.33 2.69 -7.93
C THR A 160 7.18 3.89 -7.46
N PRO A 161 8.42 3.66 -6.97
CA PRO A 161 9.35 4.74 -6.66
C PRO A 161 9.56 5.71 -7.82
N GLN A 162 9.63 5.21 -9.05
CA GLN A 162 9.78 6.01 -10.26
C GLN A 162 8.55 6.90 -10.50
N ALA A 163 7.35 6.36 -10.29
CA ALA A 163 6.12 7.13 -10.40
C ALA A 163 6.01 8.18 -9.30
N ALA A 164 6.42 7.85 -8.07
CA ALA A 164 6.46 8.81 -6.96
C ALA A 164 7.37 10.01 -7.25
N ILE A 165 8.56 9.78 -7.82
CA ILE A 165 9.46 10.85 -8.25
C ILE A 165 8.81 11.67 -9.36
N LYS A 166 8.33 11.01 -10.40
CA LYS A 166 7.77 11.65 -11.60
C LYS A 166 6.56 12.52 -11.30
N PHE A 167 5.70 12.09 -10.38
CA PHE A 167 4.45 12.78 -10.06
C PHE A 167 4.47 13.47 -8.70
N ARG A 168 5.65 13.70 -8.10
CA ARG A 168 5.83 14.29 -6.77
C ARG A 168 5.00 15.56 -6.57
N GLU A 169 5.08 16.51 -7.49
CA GLU A 169 4.33 17.76 -7.40
C GLU A 169 2.82 17.53 -7.47
N THR A 170 2.39 16.64 -8.35
CA THR A 170 0.97 16.29 -8.47
C THR A 170 0.43 15.65 -7.20
N LEU A 171 1.20 14.75 -6.59
CA LEU A 171 0.83 14.09 -5.32
C LEU A 171 0.73 15.11 -4.18
N ARG A 172 1.72 15.99 -4.03
CA ARG A 172 1.70 17.07 -3.04
C ARG A 172 0.48 17.98 -3.19
N ASP A 173 0.13 18.34 -4.45
CA ASP A 173 -0.94 19.28 -4.74
C ASP A 173 -2.32 18.64 -4.82
N SER A 174 -2.48 17.35 -4.55
CA SER A 174 -3.72 16.60 -4.73
C SER A 174 -4.51 16.36 -3.46
N ASP A 175 -4.13 16.91 -2.31
CA ASP A 175 -4.77 16.65 -1.00
C ASP A 175 -4.85 15.16 -0.66
N LEU A 176 -3.79 14.43 -0.99
CA LEU A 176 -3.67 12.99 -0.75
C LEU A 176 -3.45 12.72 0.74
N ASP A 177 -4.13 11.70 1.28
CA ASP A 177 -4.00 11.33 2.69
C ASP A 177 -2.87 10.31 2.93
N LEU A 178 -2.71 9.34 2.02
CA LEU A 178 -1.75 8.25 2.16
C LEU A 178 -1.14 7.88 0.81
N PHE A 179 0.16 7.63 0.79
CA PHE A 179 0.84 7.10 -0.38
C PHE A 179 1.61 5.80 -0.08
N PHE A 180 1.30 4.74 -0.82
CA PHE A 180 1.90 3.43 -0.68
C PHE A 180 2.97 3.22 -1.76
N LEU A 181 4.23 3.17 -1.36
CA LEU A 181 5.31 2.81 -2.27
C LEU A 181 5.29 1.32 -2.57
N GLN A 182 5.17 0.99 -3.84
CA GLN A 182 5.13 -0.38 -4.36
C GLN A 182 6.44 -0.74 -5.05
N GLY A 183 7.10 -1.80 -4.61
CA GLY A 183 8.34 -2.27 -5.24
C GLY A 183 8.74 -3.65 -4.72
N THR A 184 9.53 -4.38 -5.49
CA THR A 184 10.05 -5.69 -5.10
C THR A 184 10.96 -5.57 -3.89
N VAL A 185 11.77 -4.51 -3.85
CA VAL A 185 12.60 -4.11 -2.71
C VAL A 185 12.55 -2.60 -2.64
N VAL A 186 12.11 -2.09 -1.49
CA VAL A 186 12.13 -0.66 -1.20
C VAL A 186 13.04 -0.46 -0.01
N SER A 187 14.16 0.24 -0.24
CA SER A 187 15.07 0.69 0.80
C SER A 187 14.89 2.18 1.03
N THR A 188 15.25 2.67 2.21
CA THR A 188 15.17 4.10 2.55
C THR A 188 15.97 4.97 1.59
N GLN A 189 17.04 4.42 1.03
CA GLN A 189 17.87 5.07 0.03
C GLN A 189 18.29 4.07 -1.04
N HIS A 190 18.09 4.39 -2.31
CA HIS A 190 18.53 3.58 -3.44
C HIS A 190 19.63 4.33 -4.19
N VAL A 191 20.76 3.68 -4.42
CA VAL A 191 21.87 4.23 -5.22
C VAL A 191 21.92 3.49 -6.55
N GLY A 192 21.54 4.20 -7.63
CA GLY A 192 21.57 3.66 -9.01
C GLY A 192 22.90 3.91 -9.70
N THR A 193 23.28 3.03 -10.63
CA THR A 193 24.53 3.12 -11.42
C THR A 193 24.45 4.11 -12.58
N ASN A 194 23.26 4.53 -13.00
CA ASN A 194 23.03 5.25 -14.26
C ASN A 194 22.66 6.73 -14.11
N GLY A 195 23.01 7.37 -12.98
CA GLY A 195 22.70 8.80 -12.77
C GLY A 195 21.18 9.11 -12.70
N GLN A 196 20.34 8.10 -12.60
CA GLN A 196 18.92 8.29 -12.30
C GLN A 196 18.79 8.79 -10.86
N GLU A 197 17.94 9.77 -10.66
CA GLU A 197 17.61 10.24 -9.32
C GLU A 197 17.24 9.06 -8.44
N SER A 198 18.00 8.88 -7.36
CA SER A 198 17.70 7.86 -6.37
C SER A 198 16.56 8.35 -5.50
N LEU A 199 15.54 7.53 -5.30
CA LEU A 199 14.49 7.85 -4.35
C LEU A 199 15.08 7.85 -2.94
N ASP A 200 15.01 9.01 -2.28
CA ASP A 200 15.16 9.14 -0.85
C ASP A 200 13.76 9.21 -0.23
N ILE A 201 13.38 8.19 0.55
CA ILE A 201 12.04 8.12 1.15
C ILE A 201 11.84 9.24 2.17
N GLU A 202 12.90 9.62 2.91
CA GLU A 202 12.81 10.72 3.88
C GLU A 202 12.52 12.05 3.18
N ASP A 203 13.21 12.32 2.06
CA ASP A 203 12.97 13.51 1.24
C ASP A 203 11.57 13.49 0.61
N LEU A 204 11.13 12.33 0.13
CA LEU A 204 9.77 12.17 -0.41
C LEU A 204 8.73 12.48 0.66
N CYS A 205 8.82 11.88 1.85
CA CYS A 205 7.87 12.14 2.95
C CYS A 205 7.81 13.62 3.34
N LYS A 206 8.97 14.28 3.42
CA LYS A 206 9.03 15.73 3.71
C LYS A 206 8.40 16.57 2.60
N SER A 207 8.53 16.14 1.35
CA SER A 207 8.03 16.90 0.19
C SER A 207 6.53 16.73 -0.05
N LEU A 208 5.95 15.62 0.39
CA LEU A 208 4.52 15.35 0.24
C LEU A 208 3.69 15.89 1.40
N ASP A 209 4.30 16.14 2.56
CA ASP A 209 3.65 16.59 3.79
C ASP A 209 2.49 15.67 4.27
N ILE A 210 2.66 14.34 4.06
CA ILE A 210 1.69 13.27 4.39
C ILE A 210 2.28 12.20 5.31
#